data_a4f81d272d492785ee57c9e68a457a1e
#
_entry.id   a4f81d272d492785ee57c9e68a457a1e
#
_cell.length_a   1.000
_cell.length_b   1.000
_cell.length_c   1.000
_cell.angle_alpha   90.00
_cell.angle_beta   90.00
_cell.angle_gamma   90.00
#
_symmetry.space_group_name_H-M   'P 1'
#
loop_
_entity.id
_entity.type
_entity.pdbx_description
1 polymer ?
#
loop_
_entity_poly.entity_id
_entity_poly.type
_entity_poly.pdbx_seq_one_letter_code
_entity_poly.pdbx_strand_id
1 'polypeptide(L)'
;MVKSVAAPQAKGKSAEDKIFGANNRAVALTEKLGADKVINGTVGSMLDEDGNLIMLDVVQKAYKALTPKEIVAYAPIQGYPDYLEAAIDQCFGESRPEGYIRACATSGGSGVLHHVIHNYSEWGDEVLTSDWHWGAYGSMCN
;
A
#
# COMPACT_ATOMS: atom_id res chain seq x y z
N MET A 1 -8.25 13.58 -34.99
CA MET A 1 -8.50 12.87 -33.72
C MET A 1 -7.39 11.86 -33.51
N VAL A 2 -6.65 11.97 -32.41
CA VAL A 2 -5.63 10.97 -32.04
C VAL A 2 -6.35 9.71 -31.62
N LYS A 3 -6.08 8.57 -32.29
CA LYS A 3 -6.63 7.28 -31.86
C LYS A 3 -6.03 6.92 -30.50
N SER A 4 -6.87 6.58 -29.52
CA SER A 4 -6.41 6.08 -28.23
C SER A 4 -5.56 4.82 -28.42
N VAL A 5 -4.35 4.83 -27.86
CA VAL A 5 -3.44 3.68 -27.85
C VAL A 5 -3.70 2.76 -26.65
N ALA A 6 -4.63 3.15 -25.75
CA ALA A 6 -4.99 2.34 -24.59
C ALA A 6 -5.65 1.03 -25.01
N ALA A 7 -5.25 -0.05 -24.40
CA ALA A 7 -5.87 -1.36 -24.56
C ALA A 7 -7.36 -1.32 -24.16
N PRO A 8 -8.21 -2.18 -24.73
CA PRO A 8 -9.65 -2.17 -24.44
C PRO A 8 -9.98 -2.23 -22.95
N GLN A 9 -9.29 -3.05 -22.19
CA GLN A 9 -9.48 -3.21 -20.74
C GLN A 9 -9.06 -1.99 -19.91
N ALA A 10 -8.26 -1.07 -20.48
CA ALA A 10 -7.84 0.16 -19.82
C ALA A 10 -8.79 1.34 -20.11
N LYS A 11 -9.69 1.19 -21.08
CA LYS A 11 -10.63 2.26 -21.44
C LYS A 11 -11.71 2.42 -20.39
N GLY A 12 -11.98 3.65 -19.98
CA GLY A 12 -13.00 3.97 -18.99
C GLY A 12 -12.55 3.80 -17.53
N LYS A 13 -11.30 3.40 -17.28
CA LYS A 13 -10.74 3.29 -15.91
C LYS A 13 -10.15 4.60 -15.38
N SER A 14 -10.61 5.76 -15.85
CA SER A 14 -10.19 7.09 -15.39
C SER A 14 -11.10 7.63 -14.28
N ALA A 15 -11.48 6.79 -13.32
CA ALA A 15 -12.27 7.25 -12.19
C ALA A 15 -11.42 8.17 -11.29
N GLU A 16 -12.02 9.25 -10.79
CA GLU A 16 -11.42 10.07 -9.74
C GLU A 16 -11.14 9.18 -8.52
N ASP A 17 -9.92 9.24 -8.00
CA ASP A 17 -9.57 8.54 -6.77
C ASP A 17 -10.39 9.14 -5.61
N LYS A 18 -11.28 8.33 -5.04
CA LYS A 18 -12.22 8.78 -4.01
C LYS A 18 -11.52 9.25 -2.75
N ILE A 19 -10.37 8.64 -2.40
CA ILE A 19 -9.60 8.97 -1.19
C ILE A 19 -8.90 10.31 -1.39
N PHE A 20 -8.12 10.44 -2.47
CA PHE A 20 -7.43 11.69 -2.75
C PHE A 20 -8.38 12.83 -3.12
N GLY A 21 -9.49 12.55 -3.78
CA GLY A 21 -10.54 13.53 -4.01
C GLY A 21 -11.17 14.03 -2.70
N ALA A 22 -11.42 13.15 -1.73
CA ALA A 22 -11.87 13.53 -0.39
C ALA A 22 -10.81 14.36 0.36
N ASN A 23 -9.53 13.95 0.30
CA ASN A 23 -8.42 14.68 0.90
C ASN A 23 -8.30 16.10 0.33
N ASN A 24 -8.36 16.27 -0.98
CA ASN A 24 -8.29 17.58 -1.62
C ASN A 24 -9.42 18.51 -1.15
N ARG A 25 -10.63 17.98 -0.97
CA ARG A 25 -11.74 18.74 -0.41
C ARG A 25 -11.50 19.11 1.04
N ALA A 26 -10.97 18.22 1.86
CA ALA A 26 -10.65 18.49 3.27
C ALA A 26 -9.56 19.57 3.38
N VAL A 27 -8.50 19.49 2.59
CA VAL A 27 -7.43 20.52 2.54
C VAL A 27 -8.02 21.88 2.17
N ALA A 28 -8.81 21.97 1.11
CA ALA A 28 -9.43 23.21 0.70
C ALA A 28 -10.40 23.80 1.77
N LEU A 29 -11.08 22.95 2.53
CA LEU A 29 -11.89 23.39 3.67
C LEU A 29 -11.03 23.89 4.82
N THR A 30 -9.91 23.24 5.11
CA THR A 30 -8.96 23.66 6.14
C THR A 30 -8.40 25.05 5.82
N GLU A 31 -8.00 25.27 4.56
CA GLU A 31 -7.53 26.60 4.12
C GLU A 31 -8.61 27.69 4.28
N LYS A 32 -9.86 27.34 4.04
CA LYS A 32 -10.99 28.29 4.10
C LYS A 32 -11.48 28.56 5.51
N LEU A 33 -11.51 27.57 6.38
CA LEU A 33 -12.18 27.62 7.68
C LEU A 33 -11.21 27.68 8.87
N GLY A 34 -9.96 27.26 8.68
CA GLY A 34 -8.95 27.09 9.73
C GLY A 34 -8.83 25.63 10.19
N ALA A 35 -7.62 25.26 10.62
CA ALA A 35 -7.29 23.89 11.05
C ALA A 35 -8.02 23.48 12.33
N ASP A 36 -8.44 24.44 13.16
CA ASP A 36 -9.22 24.22 14.38
C ASP A 36 -10.67 23.77 14.13
N LYS A 37 -11.15 23.92 12.89
CA LYS A 37 -12.52 23.61 12.49
C LYS A 37 -12.65 22.43 11.53
N VAL A 38 -11.55 21.86 11.08
CA VAL A 38 -11.56 20.77 10.12
C VAL A 38 -10.67 19.64 10.60
N ILE A 39 -11.27 18.47 10.80
CA ILE A 39 -10.55 17.22 11.08
C ILE A 39 -10.44 16.46 9.76
N ASN A 40 -9.22 16.33 9.23
CA ASN A 40 -8.97 15.57 8.02
C ASN A 40 -8.57 14.12 8.36
N GLY A 41 -9.53 13.21 8.32
CA GLY A 41 -9.31 11.76 8.49
C GLY A 41 -9.36 10.96 7.20
N THR A 42 -9.12 11.59 6.04
CA THR A 42 -9.33 10.95 4.72
C THR A 42 -8.19 10.06 4.26
N VAL A 43 -6.97 10.30 4.70
CA VAL A 43 -5.78 9.49 4.37
C VAL A 43 -5.30 8.81 5.64
N GLY A 44 -5.01 7.51 5.55
CA GLY A 44 -4.54 6.69 6.68
C GLY A 44 -3.08 6.97 7.05
N SER A 45 -2.75 8.24 7.28
CA SER A 45 -1.43 8.68 7.72
C SER A 45 -1.44 8.97 9.22
N MET A 46 -0.35 8.60 9.90
CA MET A 46 -0.17 8.94 11.31
C MET A 46 0.34 10.38 11.41
N LEU A 47 -0.42 11.23 12.06
CA LEU A 47 -0.09 12.65 12.27
C LEU A 47 0.09 12.92 13.76
N ASP A 48 0.96 13.89 14.10
CA ASP A 48 1.05 14.46 15.43
C ASP A 48 -0.07 15.50 15.68
N GLU A 49 -0.08 16.08 16.86
CA GLU A 49 -1.09 17.10 17.25
C GLU A 49 -1.01 18.38 16.42
N ASP A 50 0.14 18.65 15.81
CA ASP A 50 0.36 19.80 14.92
C ASP A 50 0.06 19.47 13.44
N GLY A 51 -0.34 18.24 13.14
CA GLY A 51 -0.65 17.77 11.78
C GLY A 51 0.56 17.35 10.94
N ASN A 52 1.74 17.17 11.55
CA ASN A 52 2.92 16.68 10.85
C ASN A 52 2.93 15.15 10.77
N LEU A 53 3.48 14.62 9.68
CA LEU A 53 3.66 13.17 9.52
C LEU A 53 4.64 12.63 10.57
N ILE A 54 4.20 11.61 11.29
CA ILE A 54 5.03 10.91 12.26
C ILE A 54 5.88 9.85 11.55
N MET A 55 7.18 9.87 11.81
CA MET A 55 8.10 8.79 11.47
C MET A 55 8.65 8.18 12.76
N LEU A 56 8.61 6.86 12.87
CA LEU A 56 9.18 6.16 14.01
C LEU A 56 10.70 6.41 14.09
N ASP A 57 11.20 6.79 15.24
CA ASP A 57 12.63 7.09 15.46
C ASP A 57 13.54 5.92 15.07
N VAL A 58 13.11 4.69 15.35
CA VAL A 58 13.86 3.48 15.00
C VAL A 58 13.99 3.31 13.49
N VAL A 59 12.93 3.61 12.74
CA VAL A 59 12.94 3.58 11.27
C VAL A 59 13.84 4.67 10.71
N GLN A 60 13.76 5.88 11.26
CA GLN A 60 14.62 6.98 10.85
C GLN A 60 16.11 6.68 11.10
N LYS A 61 16.44 6.10 12.26
CA LYS A 61 17.79 5.70 12.59
C LYS A 61 18.31 4.61 11.64
N ALA A 62 17.51 3.58 11.39
CA ALA A 62 17.86 2.51 10.47
C ALA A 62 18.07 3.03 9.05
N TYR A 63 17.19 3.89 8.56
CA TYR A 63 17.31 4.51 7.23
C TYR A 63 18.59 5.34 7.10
N LYS A 64 18.94 6.15 8.11
CA LYS A 64 20.16 6.97 8.12
C LYS A 64 21.44 6.14 8.23
N ALA A 65 21.36 4.92 8.73
CA ALA A 65 22.52 4.01 8.85
C ALA A 65 22.82 3.26 7.56
N LEU A 66 21.93 3.29 6.55
CA LEU A 66 22.18 2.65 5.26
C LEU A 66 23.36 3.29 4.55
N THR A 67 24.23 2.43 4.03
CA THR A 67 25.33 2.86 3.18
C THR A 67 24.84 3.22 1.77
N PRO A 68 25.56 4.06 1.02
CA PRO A 68 25.21 4.33 -0.39
C PRO A 68 25.09 3.06 -1.24
N LYS A 69 25.91 2.04 -0.96
CA LYS A 69 25.87 0.75 -1.65
C LYS A 69 24.55 0.01 -1.39
N GLU A 70 24.08 -0.01 -0.16
CA GLU A 70 22.80 -0.65 0.20
C GLU A 70 21.61 0.07 -0.42
N ILE A 71 21.66 1.40 -0.53
CA ILE A 71 20.59 2.21 -1.12
C ILE A 71 20.46 1.97 -2.64
N VAL A 72 21.58 1.80 -3.35
CA VAL A 72 21.59 1.72 -4.83
C VAL A 72 21.67 0.29 -5.37
N ALA A 73 21.89 -0.72 -4.52
CA ALA A 73 22.01 -2.10 -4.94
C ALA A 73 20.67 -2.67 -5.39
N TYR A 74 20.72 -3.56 -6.38
CA TYR A 74 19.55 -4.37 -6.71
C TYR A 74 19.19 -5.29 -5.54
N ALA A 75 17.94 -5.24 -5.12
CA ALA A 75 17.42 -6.23 -4.20
C ALA A 75 17.25 -7.59 -4.91
N PRO A 76 17.45 -8.72 -4.19
CA PRO A 76 17.07 -10.03 -4.71
C PRO A 76 15.57 -10.06 -5.07
N ILE A 77 15.20 -10.84 -6.09
CA ILE A 77 13.80 -10.90 -6.58
C ILE A 77 12.81 -11.22 -5.46
N GLN A 78 13.17 -12.11 -4.57
CA GLN A 78 12.31 -12.47 -3.43
C GLN A 78 12.41 -11.51 -2.23
N GLY A 79 13.40 -10.65 -2.22
CA GLY A 79 13.77 -9.80 -1.08
C GLY A 79 15.04 -10.30 -0.38
N TYR A 80 15.57 -9.50 0.53
CA TYR A 80 16.73 -9.89 1.34
C TYR A 80 16.34 -10.96 2.36
N PRO A 81 17.15 -12.03 2.54
CA PRO A 81 16.83 -13.11 3.47
C PRO A 81 16.53 -12.63 4.90
N ASP A 82 17.33 -11.70 5.42
CA ASP A 82 17.15 -11.15 6.75
C ASP A 82 15.81 -10.41 6.91
N TYR A 83 15.41 -9.67 5.87
CA TYR A 83 14.11 -9.01 5.83
C TYR A 83 12.96 -10.03 5.80
N LEU A 84 13.09 -11.08 5.00
CA LEU A 84 12.05 -12.11 4.87
C LEU A 84 11.84 -12.87 6.18
N GLU A 85 12.92 -13.23 6.87
CA GLU A 85 12.86 -13.89 8.17
C GLU A 85 12.30 -12.96 9.24
N ALA A 86 12.75 -11.71 9.31
CA ALA A 86 12.21 -10.71 10.22
C ALA A 86 10.71 -10.45 9.99
N ALA A 87 10.24 -10.48 8.74
CA ALA A 87 8.82 -10.35 8.41
C ALA A 87 8.01 -11.56 8.90
N ILE A 88 8.54 -12.77 8.78
CA ILE A 88 7.92 -13.98 9.31
C ILE A 88 7.85 -13.92 10.84
N ASP A 89 8.95 -13.56 11.49
CA ASP A 89 9.02 -13.44 12.94
C ASP A 89 8.07 -12.36 13.47
N GLN A 90 7.99 -11.22 12.80
CA GLN A 90 7.06 -10.15 13.15
C GLN A 90 5.59 -10.59 13.00
N CYS A 91 5.30 -11.40 11.98
CA CYS A 91 3.95 -11.86 11.69
C CYS A 91 3.44 -12.91 12.72
N PHE A 92 4.30 -13.82 13.11
CA PHE A 92 3.92 -14.98 13.92
C PHE A 92 4.41 -14.91 15.37
N GLY A 93 5.54 -14.27 15.64
CA GLY A 93 6.16 -14.21 16.95
C GLY A 93 6.31 -15.61 17.58
N GLU A 94 5.92 -15.71 18.83
CA GLU A 94 5.93 -16.97 19.58
C GLU A 94 4.90 -18.01 19.08
N SER A 95 3.93 -17.55 18.27
CA SER A 95 2.88 -18.41 17.69
C SER A 95 3.25 -18.94 16.30
N ARG A 96 4.52 -18.89 15.92
CA ARG A 96 4.98 -19.42 14.63
C ARG A 96 4.66 -20.92 14.51
N PRO A 97 3.79 -21.32 13.56
CA PRO A 97 3.43 -22.73 13.41
C PRO A 97 4.59 -23.53 12.84
N GLU A 98 4.61 -24.83 13.17
CA GLU A 98 5.48 -25.77 12.47
C GLU A 98 4.98 -25.97 11.03
N GLY A 99 5.90 -26.10 10.08
CA GLY A 99 5.56 -26.40 8.69
C GLY A 99 6.23 -25.48 7.67
N TYR A 100 5.66 -25.47 6.47
CA TYR A 100 6.20 -24.72 5.36
C TYR A 100 5.70 -23.24 5.43
N ILE A 101 6.62 -22.34 5.74
CA ILE A 101 6.40 -20.91 5.74
C ILE A 101 7.43 -20.26 4.83
N ARG A 102 7.00 -19.40 3.93
CA ARG A 102 7.87 -18.60 3.07
C ARG A 102 7.33 -17.18 2.96
N ALA A 103 8.25 -16.24 2.79
CA ALA A 103 7.93 -14.85 2.53
C ALA A 103 8.56 -14.40 1.19
N CYS A 104 7.97 -13.40 0.58
CA CYS A 104 8.56 -12.65 -0.52
C CYS A 104 8.23 -11.17 -0.37
N ALA A 105 9.18 -10.33 -0.77
CA ALA A 105 8.96 -8.89 -0.83
C ALA A 105 8.14 -8.53 -2.06
N THR A 106 7.27 -7.55 -1.92
CA THR A 106 6.43 -7.02 -2.99
C THR A 106 6.42 -5.50 -2.98
N SER A 107 5.85 -4.89 -4.00
CA SER A 107 5.63 -3.43 -4.06
C SER A 107 4.49 -3.01 -3.13
N GLY A 108 4.73 -3.11 -1.82
CA GLY A 108 3.75 -2.80 -0.78
C GLY A 108 2.55 -3.76 -0.77
N GLY A 109 1.52 -3.43 0.00
CA GLY A 109 0.31 -4.25 0.13
C GLY A 109 -0.46 -4.42 -1.18
N SER A 110 -0.44 -3.43 -2.07
CA SER A 110 -1.05 -3.55 -3.40
C SER A 110 -0.37 -4.62 -4.24
N GLY A 111 0.95 -4.74 -4.15
CA GLY A 111 1.70 -5.81 -4.80
C GLY A 111 1.32 -7.19 -4.27
N VAL A 112 1.18 -7.33 -2.95
CA VAL A 112 0.72 -8.59 -2.33
C VAL A 112 -0.63 -9.01 -2.90
N LEU A 113 -1.61 -8.11 -2.86
CA LEU A 113 -2.97 -8.41 -3.32
C LEU A 113 -3.01 -8.79 -4.80
N HIS A 114 -2.28 -8.04 -5.64
CA HIS A 114 -2.17 -8.36 -7.06
C HIS A 114 -1.56 -9.74 -7.28
N HIS A 115 -0.47 -10.07 -6.60
CA HIS A 115 0.17 -11.38 -6.71
C HIS A 115 -0.72 -12.52 -6.20
N VAL A 116 -1.45 -12.31 -5.09
CA VAL A 116 -2.39 -13.32 -4.58
C VAL A 116 -3.49 -13.60 -5.60
N ILE A 117 -4.17 -12.57 -6.08
CA ILE A 117 -5.25 -12.71 -7.07
C ILE A 117 -4.71 -13.37 -8.34
N HIS A 118 -3.60 -12.86 -8.89
CA HIS A 118 -3.05 -13.36 -10.15
C HIS A 118 -2.55 -14.81 -10.10
N ASN A 119 -2.02 -15.28 -8.97
CA ASN A 119 -1.42 -16.60 -8.86
C ASN A 119 -2.36 -17.68 -8.28
N TYR A 120 -3.44 -17.28 -7.62
CA TYR A 120 -4.31 -18.21 -6.89
C TYR A 120 -5.78 -18.14 -7.33
N SER A 121 -6.10 -17.39 -8.38
CA SER A 121 -7.42 -17.40 -9.01
C SER A 121 -7.32 -17.44 -10.54
N GLU A 122 -8.36 -17.99 -11.17
CA GLU A 122 -8.54 -18.04 -12.62
C GLU A 122 -9.64 -17.06 -13.07
N TRP A 123 -9.73 -16.84 -14.37
CA TRP A 123 -10.80 -16.02 -14.93
C TRP A 123 -12.18 -16.63 -14.66
N GLY A 124 -13.02 -15.89 -13.97
CA GLY A 124 -14.36 -16.33 -13.60
C GLY A 124 -14.47 -16.79 -12.14
N ASP A 125 -13.36 -16.88 -11.43
CA ASP A 125 -13.39 -17.15 -9.98
C ASP A 125 -14.00 -16.00 -9.20
N GLU A 126 -14.66 -16.32 -8.10
CA GLU A 126 -15.23 -15.35 -7.18
C GLU A 126 -14.26 -15.04 -6.04
N VAL A 127 -14.06 -13.75 -5.76
CA VAL A 127 -13.26 -13.27 -4.63
C VAL A 127 -14.20 -12.75 -3.55
N LEU A 128 -14.24 -13.44 -2.41
CA LEU A 128 -15.06 -13.05 -1.28
C LEU A 128 -14.38 -11.93 -0.48
N THR A 129 -15.13 -10.86 -0.21
CA THR A 129 -14.72 -9.75 0.66
C THR A 129 -15.88 -9.28 1.52
N SER A 130 -15.64 -8.42 2.50
CA SER A 130 -16.67 -7.76 3.29
C SER A 130 -17.29 -6.58 2.54
N ASP A 131 -18.45 -6.10 2.99
CA ASP A 131 -19.11 -4.90 2.46
C ASP A 131 -18.21 -3.67 2.56
N TRP A 132 -17.48 -3.57 3.66
CA TRP A 132 -16.48 -2.55 3.91
C TRP A 132 -15.12 -3.07 3.45
N HIS A 133 -14.71 -2.67 2.28
CA HIS A 133 -13.44 -3.06 1.69
C HIS A 133 -12.79 -1.91 0.93
N TRP A 134 -11.51 -2.04 0.66
CA TRP A 134 -10.79 -1.09 -0.15
C TRP A 134 -11.27 -1.17 -1.62
N GLY A 135 -11.67 -0.02 -2.19
CA GLY A 135 -12.23 0.03 -3.54
C GLY A 135 -11.31 -0.49 -4.65
N ALA A 136 -10.00 -0.57 -4.41
CA ALA A 136 -9.04 -1.11 -5.37
C ALA A 136 -9.18 -2.64 -5.58
N TYR A 137 -9.80 -3.39 -4.65
CA TYR A 137 -10.00 -4.83 -4.83
C TYR A 137 -10.76 -5.13 -6.13
N GLY A 138 -11.85 -4.40 -6.39
CA GLY A 138 -12.59 -4.57 -7.63
C GLY A 138 -11.79 -4.25 -8.89
N SER A 139 -10.83 -3.33 -8.81
CA SER A 139 -9.94 -3.02 -9.94
C SER A 139 -8.86 -4.06 -10.16
N MET A 140 -8.47 -4.80 -9.12
CA MET A 140 -7.47 -5.86 -9.21
C MET A 140 -8.08 -7.18 -9.70
N CYS A 141 -9.39 -7.39 -9.48
CA CYS A 141 -10.13 -8.58 -9.94
C CYS A 141 -10.66 -8.45 -11.38
N ASN A 142 -10.58 -7.28 -12.00
CA ASN A 142 -11.03 -6.98 -13.37
C ASN A 142 -9.78 -6.77 -14.26
#